data_c8b36f1af0ca0f5f3e15f7f666d6abc9
#
_entry.id   c8b36f1af0ca0f5f3e15f7f666d6abc9
#
_cell.length_a   1.000
_cell.length_b   1.000
_cell.length_c   1.000
_cell.angle_alpha   90.00
_cell.angle_beta   90.00
_cell.angle_gamma   90.00
#
_symmetry.space_group_name_H-M   'P 1'
#
loop_
_entity.id
_entity.type
_entity.pdbx_description
1 polymer ?
#
loop_
_entity_poly.entity_id
_entity_poly.type
_entity_poly.pdbx_seq_one_letter_code
_entity_poly.pdbx_strand_id
1 'polypeptide(L)'
;MSRFLVSLCPRVKQLVAATTCSLTKTSSRGALQNARTFTVSSKLLSGWPQIQKPAPDFAGTAVVDGDFKDIKLSDYRGKYVVLFFYPLDFTFVCPTELLAFSDKIKEFKSLDAQVIGVSTDSHFSHLAWINTPRKQGGLGGDLGYPLLSDFNKQISSNYNILLEEAGVALRGLFIIDKEGILRQLSVNDLPVGRSVEETLRLIKAFQFVEKHGEVCPANWQPDSKTIKPNPKDSKKYFESVN
;
A
#
# COMPACT_ATOMS: atom_id res chain seq x y z
N MET A 1 32.97 -20.58 -40.16
CA MET A 1 31.82 -20.69 -41.08
C MET A 1 30.80 -21.59 -40.47
N SER A 2 29.74 -21.06 -39.90
CA SER A 2 28.41 -21.66 -39.85
C SER A 2 27.45 -20.63 -39.21
N ARG A 3 26.54 -20.14 -40.02
CA ARG A 3 25.50 -19.21 -39.66
C ARG A 3 24.36 -19.99 -39.02
N PHE A 4 23.95 -19.62 -37.80
CA PHE A 4 22.63 -19.99 -37.26
C PHE A 4 21.69 -18.78 -37.37
N LEU A 5 20.77 -18.90 -38.30
CA LEU A 5 19.58 -18.06 -38.42
C LEU A 5 18.62 -18.44 -37.30
N VAL A 6 18.32 -17.50 -36.42
CA VAL A 6 17.19 -17.62 -35.49
C VAL A 6 16.00 -16.93 -36.15
N SER A 7 15.02 -17.75 -36.49
CA SER A 7 13.71 -17.37 -37.04
C SER A 7 12.91 -16.62 -35.99
N LEU A 8 12.58 -15.36 -36.27
CA LEU A 8 11.58 -14.61 -35.56
C LEU A 8 10.18 -15.13 -35.94
N CYS A 9 9.46 -15.59 -34.94
CA CYS A 9 8.04 -15.92 -35.07
C CYS A 9 7.19 -14.65 -34.89
N PRO A 10 6.44 -14.19 -35.89
CA PRO A 10 5.50 -13.09 -35.72
C PRO A 10 4.10 -13.64 -35.46
N ARG A 11 3.56 -13.50 -34.27
CA ARG A 11 2.12 -13.48 -34.02
C ARG A 11 1.81 -13.42 -32.53
N VAL A 12 1.41 -12.28 -32.03
CA VAL A 12 0.23 -12.15 -31.16
C VAL A 12 -0.26 -10.71 -31.25
N LYS A 13 -1.09 -10.42 -32.25
CA LYS A 13 -2.13 -9.42 -32.16
C LYS A 13 -3.42 -10.22 -32.06
N GLN A 14 -4.01 -10.30 -30.90
CA GLN A 14 -5.37 -10.75 -30.76
C GLN A 14 -6.21 -9.64 -30.11
N LEU A 15 -7.01 -9.03 -30.98
CA LEU A 15 -8.20 -8.27 -30.67
C LEU A 15 -9.10 -9.09 -29.73
N VAL A 16 -9.53 -8.48 -28.63
CA VAL A 16 -10.68 -8.97 -27.87
C VAL A 16 -11.94 -8.50 -28.61
N ALA A 17 -12.43 -9.33 -29.49
CA ALA A 17 -13.77 -9.17 -30.07
C ALA A 17 -14.79 -9.80 -29.12
N ALA A 18 -15.75 -9.02 -28.67
CA ALA A 18 -16.90 -9.49 -27.95
C ALA A 18 -17.75 -10.38 -28.93
N THR A 19 -17.74 -11.68 -28.73
CA THR A 19 -18.60 -12.60 -29.48
C THR A 19 -19.94 -12.66 -28.77
N THR A 20 -20.93 -11.94 -29.32
CA THR A 20 -22.35 -12.19 -29.06
C THR A 20 -22.77 -13.43 -29.82
N CYS A 21 -22.93 -14.54 -29.13
CA CYS A 21 -23.50 -15.75 -29.69
C CYS A 21 -25.03 -15.65 -29.63
N SER A 22 -25.68 -15.42 -30.79
CA SER A 22 -27.12 -15.53 -30.94
C SER A 22 -27.48 -16.98 -31.25
N LEU A 23 -28.14 -17.64 -30.32
CA LEU A 23 -28.74 -18.97 -30.56
C LEU A 23 -30.17 -18.82 -30.98
N THR A 24 -30.45 -19.26 -32.22
CA THR A 24 -31.80 -19.40 -32.81
C THR A 24 -32.59 -20.49 -32.09
N LYS A 25 -33.87 -20.18 -31.83
CA LYS A 25 -34.85 -21.05 -31.19
C LYS A 25 -35.22 -22.23 -32.10
N THR A 26 -35.11 -23.43 -31.55
CA THR A 26 -35.99 -24.53 -31.93
C THR A 26 -36.81 -24.96 -30.72
N SER A 27 -38.10 -24.98 -30.90
CA SER A 27 -39.13 -25.29 -29.92
C SER A 27 -39.15 -26.79 -29.57
N SER A 28 -38.97 -27.11 -28.27
CA SER A 28 -39.61 -28.29 -27.67
C SER A 28 -39.83 -28.04 -26.17
N ARG A 29 -41.02 -28.40 -25.73
CA ARG A 29 -41.56 -28.22 -24.38
C ARG A 29 -40.75 -28.98 -23.32
N GLY A 30 -40.52 -28.35 -22.18
CA GLY A 30 -40.31 -28.99 -20.87
C GLY A 30 -38.90 -28.94 -20.37
N ALA A 31 -38.62 -27.98 -19.53
CA ALA A 31 -37.85 -27.99 -18.28
C ALA A 31 -37.31 -26.58 -18.03
N LEU A 32 -37.86 -25.92 -17.03
CA LEU A 32 -37.27 -24.70 -16.44
C LEU A 32 -35.93 -25.09 -15.77
N GLN A 33 -34.82 -24.99 -16.51
CA GLN A 33 -33.52 -25.03 -15.95
C GLN A 33 -33.17 -23.62 -15.49
N ASN A 34 -33.04 -23.43 -14.17
CA ASN A 34 -32.49 -22.25 -13.56
C ASN A 34 -31.08 -22.02 -14.11
N ALA A 35 -30.97 -21.19 -15.12
CA ALA A 35 -29.66 -20.64 -15.55
C ALA A 35 -29.15 -19.75 -14.43
N ARG A 36 -28.25 -20.27 -13.60
CA ARG A 36 -27.46 -19.45 -12.67
C ARG A 36 -26.55 -18.55 -13.51
N THR A 37 -26.93 -17.31 -13.66
CA THR A 37 -26.07 -16.28 -14.24
C THR A 37 -24.91 -16.08 -13.28
N PHE A 38 -23.73 -16.57 -13.63
CA PHE A 38 -22.50 -16.22 -12.92
C PHE A 38 -22.18 -14.77 -13.27
N THR A 39 -22.57 -13.86 -12.40
CA THR A 39 -22.07 -12.48 -12.45
C THR A 39 -20.66 -12.50 -11.91
N VAL A 40 -19.66 -12.55 -12.79
CA VAL A 40 -18.26 -12.31 -12.39
C VAL A 40 -18.19 -10.85 -11.94
N SER A 41 -18.09 -10.65 -10.65
CA SER A 41 -17.89 -9.30 -10.08
C SER A 41 -16.63 -8.72 -10.68
N SER A 42 -16.73 -7.53 -11.29
CA SER A 42 -15.61 -6.77 -11.85
C SER A 42 -14.52 -6.42 -10.81
N LYS A 43 -14.73 -6.73 -9.55
CA LYS A 43 -13.75 -6.61 -8.46
C LYS A 43 -12.56 -7.57 -8.58
N LEU A 44 -12.66 -8.64 -9.40
CA LEU A 44 -11.56 -9.61 -9.63
C LEU A 44 -10.50 -9.13 -10.62
N LEU A 45 -10.62 -7.92 -11.18
CA LEU A 45 -9.65 -7.32 -12.10
C LEU A 45 -9.04 -6.02 -11.60
N SER A 46 -9.20 -5.65 -10.33
CA SER A 46 -8.51 -4.49 -9.77
C SER A 46 -7.05 -4.88 -9.51
N GLY A 47 -6.17 -4.46 -10.41
CA GLY A 47 -4.73 -4.52 -10.21
C GLY A 47 -4.27 -3.71 -8.97
N TRP A 48 -2.97 -3.54 -8.82
CA TRP A 48 -2.36 -2.75 -7.75
C TRP A 48 -3.04 -1.38 -7.58
N PRO A 49 -3.14 -0.85 -6.34
CA PRO A 49 -3.55 0.52 -6.12
C PRO A 49 -2.72 1.49 -6.96
N GLN A 50 -3.38 2.42 -7.62
CA GLN A 50 -2.72 3.31 -8.57
C GLN A 50 -2.33 4.63 -7.92
N ILE A 51 -1.08 5.07 -8.15
CA ILE A 51 -0.62 6.42 -7.77
C ILE A 51 -1.51 7.48 -8.43
N GLN A 52 -1.80 8.57 -7.72
CA GLN A 52 -2.71 9.66 -8.12
C GLN A 52 -4.20 9.27 -8.21
N LYS A 53 -4.57 8.12 -7.66
CA LYS A 53 -5.97 7.70 -7.52
C LYS A 53 -6.33 7.57 -6.03
N PRO A 54 -7.62 7.60 -5.68
CA PRO A 54 -8.04 7.30 -4.31
C PRO A 54 -7.47 5.97 -3.84
N ALA A 55 -6.87 5.98 -2.64
CA ALA A 55 -6.42 4.75 -2.00
C ALA A 55 -7.62 3.84 -1.70
N PRO A 56 -7.46 2.51 -1.75
CA PRO A 56 -8.50 1.60 -1.32
C PRO A 56 -8.94 1.93 0.11
N ASP A 57 -10.25 2.05 0.33
CA ASP A 57 -10.79 2.32 1.64
C ASP A 57 -10.64 1.10 2.57
N PHE A 58 -10.54 1.36 3.86
CA PHE A 58 -10.52 0.31 4.88
C PHE A 58 -11.31 0.74 6.11
N ALA A 59 -11.83 -0.26 6.82
CA ALA A 59 -12.37 -0.13 8.16
C ALA A 59 -12.12 -1.43 8.94
N GLY A 60 -11.87 -1.30 10.22
CA GLY A 60 -11.65 -2.46 11.09
C GLY A 60 -11.30 -2.06 12.51
N THR A 61 -11.24 -3.07 13.39
CA THR A 61 -10.88 -2.89 14.80
C THR A 61 -9.36 -2.83 14.95
N ALA A 62 -8.87 -1.80 15.62
CA ALA A 62 -7.46 -1.59 15.92
C ALA A 62 -7.22 -1.54 17.44
N VAL A 63 -5.99 -1.83 17.85
CA VAL A 63 -5.51 -1.48 19.19
C VAL A 63 -4.96 -0.06 19.16
N VAL A 64 -5.50 0.82 20.00
CA VAL A 64 -5.12 2.23 20.11
C VAL A 64 -5.04 2.57 21.60
N ASP A 65 -3.88 3.02 22.06
CA ASP A 65 -3.64 3.38 23.47
C ASP A 65 -4.05 2.26 24.47
N GLY A 66 -3.88 0.99 24.06
CA GLY A 66 -4.23 -0.20 24.87
C GLY A 66 -5.71 -0.63 24.82
N ASP A 67 -6.57 0.10 24.09
CA ASP A 67 -7.99 -0.20 23.92
C ASP A 67 -8.33 -0.63 22.49
N PHE A 68 -9.47 -1.27 22.30
CA PHE A 68 -10.02 -1.60 20.99
C PHE A 68 -10.87 -0.45 20.46
N LYS A 69 -10.54 0.02 19.25
CA LYS A 69 -11.29 1.08 18.56
C LYS A 69 -11.50 0.70 17.09
N ASP A 70 -12.69 0.94 16.58
CA ASP A 70 -12.95 0.85 15.16
C ASP A 70 -12.43 2.11 14.49
N ILE A 71 -11.61 1.92 13.45
CA ILE A 71 -11.03 2.99 12.65
C ILE A 71 -11.28 2.75 11.16
N LYS A 72 -11.30 3.82 10.39
CA LYS A 72 -11.44 3.79 8.94
C LYS A 72 -10.58 4.87 8.29
N LEU A 73 -10.23 4.70 7.02
CA LEU A 73 -9.37 5.65 6.30
C LEU A 73 -9.92 7.08 6.35
N SER A 74 -11.24 7.25 6.24
CA SER A 74 -11.88 8.57 6.26
C SER A 74 -11.72 9.35 7.55
N ASP A 75 -11.39 8.70 8.68
CA ASP A 75 -11.16 9.37 9.97
C ASP A 75 -9.87 10.20 9.97
N TYR A 76 -9.00 9.96 8.99
CA TYR A 76 -7.70 10.62 8.85
C TYR A 76 -7.65 11.67 7.73
N ARG A 77 -8.81 12.09 7.20
CA ARG A 77 -8.85 13.18 6.22
C ARG A 77 -8.19 14.45 6.79
N GLY A 78 -7.48 15.18 5.94
CA GLY A 78 -6.69 16.34 6.36
C GLY A 78 -5.29 16.01 6.89
N LYS A 79 -4.94 14.72 7.01
CA LYS A 79 -3.59 14.27 7.40
C LYS A 79 -3.01 13.35 6.34
N TYR A 80 -1.69 13.28 6.27
CA TYR A 80 -1.03 12.18 5.59
C TYR A 80 -1.25 10.88 6.34
N VAL A 81 -1.41 9.76 5.63
CA VAL A 81 -1.51 8.42 6.23
C VAL A 81 -0.37 7.56 5.70
N VAL A 82 0.40 6.99 6.62
CA VAL A 82 1.36 5.93 6.35
C VAL A 82 0.73 4.61 6.77
N LEU A 83 0.17 3.90 5.81
CA LEU A 83 -0.42 2.58 6.01
C LEU A 83 0.63 1.54 5.67
N PHE A 84 1.09 0.78 6.66
CA PHE A 84 2.09 -0.25 6.42
C PHE A 84 1.62 -1.61 6.92
N PHE A 85 1.84 -2.61 6.08
CA PHE A 85 1.46 -3.99 6.36
C PHE A 85 2.67 -4.81 6.76
N TYR A 86 2.49 -5.74 7.68
CA TYR A 86 3.50 -6.70 8.09
C TYR A 86 2.88 -8.11 8.18
N PRO A 87 3.70 -9.19 8.03
CA PRO A 87 3.16 -10.53 7.91
C PRO A 87 2.38 -11.02 9.12
N LEU A 88 3.03 -11.09 10.30
CA LEU A 88 2.47 -11.68 11.53
C LEU A 88 3.09 -11.06 12.78
N ASP A 89 2.29 -11.08 13.86
CA ASP A 89 2.75 -10.83 15.22
C ASP A 89 3.76 -11.90 15.69
N PHE A 90 4.51 -11.60 16.74
CA PHE A 90 5.46 -12.53 17.40
C PHE A 90 6.49 -13.17 16.45
N THR A 91 6.94 -12.44 15.41
CA THR A 91 7.96 -12.88 14.46
C THR A 91 9.29 -12.16 14.67
N PHE A 92 10.15 -12.06 13.63
CA PHE A 92 11.55 -11.63 13.81
C PHE A 92 11.80 -10.22 13.25
N VAL A 93 11.47 -9.97 11.98
CA VAL A 93 11.65 -8.67 11.33
C VAL A 93 10.56 -7.69 11.76
N CYS A 94 9.32 -8.17 11.93
CA CYS A 94 8.16 -7.32 12.20
C CYS A 94 8.32 -6.43 13.44
N PRO A 95 8.78 -6.93 14.61
CA PRO A 95 8.96 -6.06 15.78
C PRO A 95 10.00 -4.96 15.54
N THR A 96 11.03 -5.22 14.73
CA THR A 96 12.04 -4.20 14.43
C THR A 96 11.45 -3.03 13.63
N GLU A 97 10.56 -3.30 12.68
CA GLU A 97 9.88 -2.27 11.92
C GLU A 97 8.90 -1.47 12.79
N LEU A 98 8.03 -2.18 13.54
CA LEU A 98 7.03 -1.52 14.39
C LEU A 98 7.69 -0.60 15.42
N LEU A 99 8.75 -1.06 16.05
CA LEU A 99 9.51 -0.25 17.02
C LEU A 99 10.21 0.93 16.36
N ALA A 100 10.77 0.76 15.16
CA ALA A 100 11.40 1.85 14.42
C ALA A 100 10.39 2.96 14.06
N PHE A 101 9.16 2.60 13.65
CA PHE A 101 8.07 3.57 13.45
C PHE A 101 7.65 4.23 14.77
N SER A 102 7.55 3.47 15.86
CA SER A 102 7.23 3.99 17.19
C SER A 102 8.27 4.97 17.70
N ASP A 103 9.55 4.66 17.55
CA ASP A 103 10.66 5.53 17.95
C ASP A 103 10.65 6.87 17.20
N LYS A 104 10.10 6.91 15.97
CA LYS A 104 9.96 8.10 15.13
C LYS A 104 8.56 8.73 15.17
N ILE A 105 7.65 8.24 16.00
CA ILE A 105 6.24 8.66 15.95
C ILE A 105 6.05 10.17 16.19
N LYS A 106 6.89 10.79 17.01
CA LYS A 106 6.85 12.25 17.24
C LYS A 106 7.16 13.04 15.97
N GLU A 107 8.09 12.53 15.15
CA GLU A 107 8.47 13.14 13.87
C GLU A 107 7.34 13.02 12.86
N PHE A 108 6.69 11.85 12.74
CA PHE A 108 5.48 11.69 11.93
C PHE A 108 4.37 12.64 12.36
N LYS A 109 4.08 12.72 13.67
CA LYS A 109 3.07 13.64 14.20
C LYS A 109 3.38 15.11 13.89
N SER A 110 4.65 15.52 13.91
CA SER A 110 5.06 16.89 13.55
C SER A 110 4.86 17.22 12.07
N LEU A 111 4.74 16.20 11.22
CA LEU A 111 4.44 16.31 9.78
C LEU A 111 2.95 16.13 9.49
N ASP A 112 2.06 16.19 10.47
CA ASP A 112 0.62 15.87 10.29
C ASP A 112 0.42 14.51 9.59
N ALA A 113 1.24 13.52 9.93
CA ALA A 113 1.18 12.18 9.36
C ALA A 113 0.75 11.16 10.42
N GLN A 114 -0.29 10.38 10.11
CA GLN A 114 -0.75 9.25 10.89
C GLN A 114 -0.12 7.96 10.39
N VAL A 115 0.55 7.26 11.27
CA VAL A 115 1.07 5.92 11.01
C VAL A 115 0.01 4.89 11.43
N ILE A 116 -0.20 3.84 10.64
CA ILE A 116 -1.11 2.71 10.94
C ILE A 116 -0.41 1.43 10.51
N GLY A 117 -0.18 0.52 11.46
CA GLY A 117 0.31 -0.83 11.18
C GLY A 117 -0.85 -1.79 10.97
N VAL A 118 -0.72 -2.72 10.03
CA VAL A 118 -1.77 -3.69 9.67
C VAL A 118 -1.16 -5.09 9.55
N SER A 119 -1.79 -6.09 10.14
CA SER A 119 -1.54 -7.49 9.81
C SER A 119 -2.83 -8.31 9.78
N THR A 120 -2.72 -9.55 9.34
CA THR A 120 -3.85 -10.49 9.30
C THR A 120 -4.14 -11.14 10.66
N ASP A 121 -3.45 -10.75 11.71
CA ASP A 121 -3.72 -11.20 13.08
C ASP A 121 -4.96 -10.54 13.66
N SER A 122 -5.48 -11.12 14.73
CA SER A 122 -6.60 -10.54 15.48
C SER A 122 -6.14 -9.37 16.36
N HIS A 123 -7.06 -8.43 16.65
CA HIS A 123 -6.80 -7.34 17.58
C HIS A 123 -6.42 -7.83 18.99
N PHE A 124 -6.85 -9.05 19.38
CA PHE A 124 -6.42 -9.69 20.63
C PHE A 124 -4.94 -10.08 20.60
N SER A 125 -4.44 -10.61 19.46
CA SER A 125 -3.03 -10.89 19.26
C SER A 125 -2.21 -9.61 19.33
N HIS A 126 -2.62 -8.56 18.64
CA HIS A 126 -1.96 -7.26 18.70
C HIS A 126 -1.84 -6.73 20.13
N LEU A 127 -2.92 -6.78 20.91
CA LEU A 127 -2.90 -6.32 22.30
C LEU A 127 -1.95 -7.17 23.16
N ALA A 128 -1.97 -8.49 22.99
CA ALA A 128 -1.06 -9.39 23.69
C ALA A 128 0.40 -9.08 23.35
N TRP A 129 0.70 -8.84 22.07
CA TRP A 129 2.05 -8.55 21.61
C TRP A 129 2.54 -7.17 22.08
N ILE A 130 1.69 -6.17 22.08
CA ILE A 130 1.97 -4.83 22.65
C ILE A 130 2.37 -4.96 24.13
N ASN A 131 1.63 -5.77 24.89
CA ASN A 131 1.88 -5.94 26.32
C ASN A 131 3.07 -6.87 26.65
N THR A 132 3.58 -7.60 25.66
CA THR A 132 4.74 -8.48 25.85
C THR A 132 6.03 -7.65 25.89
N PRO A 133 6.94 -7.91 26.89
CA PRO A 133 8.19 -7.17 26.99
C PRO A 133 9.10 -7.32 25.77
N ARG A 134 9.80 -6.24 25.37
CA ARG A 134 10.75 -6.25 24.22
C ARG A 134 11.81 -7.35 24.32
N LYS A 135 12.31 -7.65 25.52
CA LYS A 135 13.28 -8.73 25.77
C LYS A 135 12.74 -10.12 25.46
N GLN A 136 11.43 -10.26 25.35
CA GLN A 136 10.75 -11.50 25.01
C GLN A 136 10.18 -11.50 23.58
N GLY A 137 10.65 -10.59 22.74
CA GLY A 137 10.17 -10.45 21.36
C GLY A 137 8.85 -9.69 21.21
N GLY A 138 8.37 -9.05 22.30
CA GLY A 138 7.19 -8.20 22.29
C GLY A 138 7.50 -6.74 21.91
N LEU A 139 6.44 -5.92 21.90
CA LEU A 139 6.54 -4.49 21.56
C LEU A 139 6.81 -3.60 22.78
N GLY A 140 6.54 -4.11 23.99
CA GLY A 140 6.94 -3.48 25.25
C GLY A 140 6.16 -2.25 25.64
N GLY A 141 4.91 -2.15 25.20
CA GLY A 141 4.00 -1.06 25.52
C GLY A 141 3.43 -0.37 24.27
N ASP A 142 2.68 0.70 24.48
CA ASP A 142 2.02 1.44 23.41
C ASP A 142 3.02 1.98 22.36
N LEU A 143 2.66 1.83 21.11
CA LEU A 143 3.46 2.28 19.95
C LEU A 143 3.24 3.75 19.60
N GLY A 144 2.18 4.37 20.13
CA GLY A 144 1.76 5.72 19.80
C GLY A 144 1.06 5.85 18.45
N TYR A 145 0.69 4.71 17.83
CA TYR A 145 -0.11 4.60 16.61
C TYR A 145 -0.94 3.31 16.59
N PRO A 146 -2.07 3.28 15.82
CA PRO A 146 -2.95 2.12 15.75
C PRO A 146 -2.29 0.87 15.14
N LEU A 147 -2.57 -0.31 15.73
CA LEU A 147 -2.40 -1.61 15.09
C LEU A 147 -3.76 -2.14 14.66
N LEU A 148 -4.02 -2.12 13.35
CA LEU A 148 -5.28 -2.52 12.72
C LEU A 148 -5.27 -4.01 12.39
N SER A 149 -6.32 -4.71 12.83
CA SER A 149 -6.54 -6.11 12.53
C SER A 149 -7.24 -6.28 11.18
N ASP A 150 -6.58 -6.91 10.23
CA ASP A 150 -7.16 -7.37 8.97
C ASP A 150 -7.43 -8.88 9.01
N PHE A 151 -8.06 -9.35 10.08
CA PHE A 151 -8.29 -10.79 10.33
C PHE A 151 -9.07 -11.47 9.21
N ASN A 152 -9.97 -10.77 8.54
CA ASN A 152 -10.70 -11.26 7.37
C ASN A 152 -9.92 -11.12 6.05
N LYS A 153 -8.72 -10.55 6.08
CA LYS A 153 -7.78 -10.39 4.95
C LYS A 153 -8.29 -9.51 3.80
N GLN A 154 -9.38 -8.78 4.03
CA GLN A 154 -10.00 -7.96 3.00
C GLN A 154 -9.16 -6.73 2.67
N ILE A 155 -8.52 -6.12 3.68
CA ILE A 155 -7.70 -4.92 3.50
C ILE A 155 -6.45 -5.30 2.71
N SER A 156 -5.72 -6.35 3.12
CA SER A 156 -4.54 -6.86 2.41
C SER A 156 -4.85 -7.27 0.97
N SER A 157 -6.03 -7.87 0.74
CA SER A 157 -6.51 -8.21 -0.60
C SER A 157 -6.80 -6.97 -1.44
N ASN A 158 -7.48 -5.95 -0.88
CA ASN A 158 -7.79 -4.70 -1.59
C ASN A 158 -6.52 -3.91 -1.97
N TYR A 159 -5.46 -4.01 -1.15
CA TYR A 159 -4.14 -3.42 -1.43
C TYR A 159 -3.24 -4.33 -2.28
N ASN A 160 -3.75 -5.49 -2.72
CA ASN A 160 -3.07 -6.47 -3.58
C ASN A 160 -1.72 -6.96 -3.03
N ILE A 161 -1.63 -7.15 -1.72
CA ILE A 161 -0.43 -7.60 -1.01
C ILE A 161 -0.65 -8.86 -0.17
N LEU A 162 -1.83 -9.47 -0.27
CA LEU A 162 -2.13 -10.73 0.40
C LEU A 162 -1.42 -11.88 -0.32
N LEU A 163 -0.64 -12.67 0.43
CA LEU A 163 -0.19 -13.99 0.01
C LEU A 163 -1.27 -15.00 0.39
N GLU A 164 -2.15 -15.33 -0.56
CA GLU A 164 -3.36 -16.12 -0.31
C GLU A 164 -3.04 -17.49 0.29
N GLU A 165 -2.03 -18.19 -0.22
CA GLU A 165 -1.62 -19.51 0.26
C GLU A 165 -1.11 -19.49 1.72
N ALA A 166 -0.35 -18.45 2.07
CA ALA A 166 0.19 -18.28 3.43
C ALA A 166 -0.80 -17.57 4.35
N GLY A 167 -1.77 -16.85 3.80
CA GLY A 167 -2.77 -16.08 4.53
C GLY A 167 -2.21 -14.87 5.27
N VAL A 168 -1.07 -14.33 4.82
CA VAL A 168 -0.37 -13.19 5.43
C VAL A 168 -0.15 -12.08 4.42
N ALA A 169 0.08 -10.87 4.89
CA ALA A 169 0.42 -9.74 4.04
C ALA A 169 1.93 -9.69 3.74
N LEU A 170 2.28 -9.28 2.52
CA LEU A 170 3.62 -8.78 2.20
C LEU A 170 3.92 -7.49 2.99
N ARG A 171 5.19 -7.08 3.01
CA ARG A 171 5.60 -5.81 3.64
C ARG A 171 5.27 -4.62 2.74
N GLY A 172 3.97 -4.35 2.56
CA GLY A 172 3.48 -3.20 1.83
C GLY A 172 3.55 -1.92 2.65
N LEU A 173 3.90 -0.79 2.04
CA LEU A 173 3.84 0.54 2.62
C LEU A 173 3.20 1.48 1.60
N PHE A 174 2.25 2.27 2.07
CA PHE A 174 1.45 3.17 1.24
C PHE A 174 1.41 4.54 1.91
N ILE A 175 1.82 5.57 1.18
CA ILE A 175 1.69 6.97 1.61
C ILE A 175 0.49 7.57 0.90
N ILE A 176 -0.48 7.99 1.70
CA ILE A 176 -1.76 8.56 1.26
C ILE A 176 -1.80 10.01 1.72
N ASP A 177 -2.21 10.92 0.85
CA ASP A 177 -2.27 12.34 1.19
C ASP A 177 -3.54 12.74 1.97
N LYS A 178 -3.65 14.03 2.26
CA LYS A 178 -4.74 14.65 3.04
C LYS A 178 -6.11 14.46 2.40
N GLU A 179 -6.17 14.36 1.07
CA GLU A 179 -7.37 14.11 0.26
C GLU A 179 -7.69 12.62 0.12
N GLY A 180 -6.79 11.74 0.59
CA GLY A 180 -6.93 10.29 0.50
C GLY A 180 -6.46 9.73 -0.83
N ILE A 181 -5.61 10.46 -1.54
CA ILE A 181 -5.01 10.03 -2.80
C ILE A 181 -3.69 9.32 -2.51
N LEU A 182 -3.47 8.17 -3.14
CA LEU A 182 -2.23 7.42 -3.03
C LEU A 182 -1.09 8.17 -3.73
N ARG A 183 -0.02 8.47 -2.99
CA ARG A 183 1.15 9.20 -3.50
C ARG A 183 2.36 8.32 -3.71
N GLN A 184 2.52 7.27 -2.92
CA GLN A 184 3.65 6.34 -3.03
C GLN A 184 3.23 4.96 -2.53
N LEU A 185 3.79 3.93 -3.12
CA LEU A 185 3.73 2.56 -2.61
C LEU A 185 5.09 1.89 -2.77
N SER A 186 5.42 1.04 -1.81
CA SER A 186 6.53 0.10 -1.91
C SER A 186 6.12 -1.23 -1.28
N VAL A 187 6.65 -2.32 -1.80
CA VAL A 187 6.40 -3.66 -1.28
C VAL A 187 7.71 -4.43 -1.24
N ASN A 188 8.10 -4.85 -0.04
CA ASN A 188 9.23 -5.75 0.15
C ASN A 188 8.72 -7.17 0.35
N ASP A 189 9.55 -8.13 -0.05
CA ASP A 189 9.39 -9.53 0.34
C ASP A 189 9.60 -9.71 1.84
N LEU A 190 9.13 -10.83 2.38
CA LEU A 190 9.02 -11.10 3.82
C LEU A 190 10.32 -10.94 4.62
N PRO A 191 11.53 -11.30 4.10
CA PRO A 191 12.77 -11.26 4.89
C PRO A 191 13.37 -9.86 5.05
N VAL A 192 12.88 -8.84 4.32
CA VAL A 192 13.55 -7.52 4.27
C VAL A 192 12.66 -6.42 4.80
N GLY A 193 13.05 -5.83 5.94
CA GLY A 193 12.39 -4.66 6.55
C GLY A 193 12.53 -3.39 5.71
N ARG A 194 11.63 -2.41 5.98
CA ARG A 194 11.56 -1.12 5.26
C ARG A 194 12.32 -0.02 6.00
N SER A 195 12.65 1.05 5.28
CA SER A 195 13.29 2.23 5.83
C SER A 195 12.26 3.26 6.31
N VAL A 196 12.25 3.52 7.62
CA VAL A 196 11.40 4.57 8.24
C VAL A 196 11.89 5.97 7.84
N GLU A 197 13.21 6.16 7.74
CA GLU A 197 13.81 7.44 7.32
C GLU A 197 13.41 7.81 5.89
N GLU A 198 13.35 6.84 4.97
CA GLU A 198 12.88 7.06 3.60
C GLU A 198 11.40 7.45 3.59
N THR A 199 10.59 6.85 4.44
CA THR A 199 9.17 7.20 4.57
C THR A 199 9.01 8.66 5.03
N LEU A 200 9.77 9.08 6.04
CA LEU A 200 9.79 10.47 6.51
C LEU A 200 10.28 11.43 5.43
N ARG A 201 11.35 11.07 4.72
CA ARG A 201 11.90 11.86 3.62
C ARG A 201 10.86 12.10 2.53
N LEU A 202 10.12 11.06 2.14
CA LEU A 202 9.09 11.14 1.10
C LEU A 202 7.93 12.05 1.52
N ILE A 203 7.44 11.94 2.77
CA ILE A 203 6.39 12.83 3.27
C ILE A 203 6.85 14.30 3.22
N LYS A 204 8.07 14.58 3.71
CA LYS A 204 8.66 15.93 3.64
C LYS A 204 8.76 16.43 2.21
N ALA A 205 9.14 15.56 1.26
CA ALA A 205 9.22 15.92 -0.15
C ALA A 205 7.84 16.23 -0.75
N PHE A 206 6.81 15.43 -0.48
CA PHE A 206 5.45 15.70 -0.94
C PHE A 206 4.93 17.03 -0.37
N GLN A 207 5.09 17.25 0.94
CA GLN A 207 4.67 18.50 1.58
C GLN A 207 5.44 19.72 1.05
N PHE A 208 6.71 19.55 0.73
CA PHE A 208 7.50 20.61 0.11
C PHE A 208 6.94 21.01 -1.26
N VAL A 209 6.67 20.01 -2.11
CA VAL A 209 6.08 20.25 -3.45
C VAL A 209 4.72 20.93 -3.34
N GLU A 210 3.86 20.46 -2.41
CA GLU A 210 2.54 21.08 -2.17
C GLU A 210 2.67 22.56 -1.77
N LYS A 211 3.62 22.88 -0.91
CA LYS A 211 3.80 24.23 -0.37
C LYS A 211 4.47 25.19 -1.34
N HIS A 212 5.45 24.71 -2.10
CA HIS A 212 6.34 25.58 -2.89
C HIS A 212 6.14 25.47 -4.41
N GLY A 213 5.49 24.40 -4.90
CA GLY A 213 5.32 24.15 -6.33
C GLY A 213 6.62 23.83 -7.08
N GLU A 214 7.74 23.69 -6.36
CA GLU A 214 9.02 23.25 -6.91
C GLU A 214 9.15 21.73 -6.77
N VAL A 215 9.87 21.10 -7.69
CA VAL A 215 10.03 19.63 -7.66
C VAL A 215 11.32 19.21 -6.99
N CYS A 216 11.25 18.08 -6.29
CA CYS A 216 12.36 17.50 -5.56
C CYS A 216 13.18 16.57 -6.49
N PRO A 217 14.48 16.82 -6.70
CA PRO A 217 15.34 15.93 -7.48
C PRO A 217 15.58 14.58 -6.79
N ALA A 218 16.26 13.67 -7.47
CA ALA A 218 16.68 12.40 -6.88
C ALA A 218 17.47 12.63 -5.57
N ASN A 219 17.22 11.77 -4.57
CA ASN A 219 17.86 11.83 -3.25
C ASN A 219 17.67 13.15 -2.49
N TRP A 220 16.67 13.93 -2.85
CA TRP A 220 16.38 15.19 -2.16
C TRP A 220 16.19 14.98 -0.66
N GLN A 221 16.76 15.88 0.11
CA GLN A 221 16.60 16.00 1.57
C GLN A 221 16.07 17.40 1.89
N PRO A 222 15.45 17.63 3.06
CA PRO A 222 15.17 18.98 3.54
C PRO A 222 16.41 19.87 3.41
N ASP A 223 16.21 21.11 3.00
CA ASP A 223 17.26 22.12 2.73
C ASP A 223 18.14 21.87 1.51
N SER A 224 17.90 20.80 0.75
CA SER A 224 18.56 20.57 -0.54
C SER A 224 17.98 21.46 -1.64
N LYS A 225 18.75 21.66 -2.71
CA LYS A 225 18.31 22.39 -3.90
C LYS A 225 17.10 21.72 -4.55
N THR A 226 16.19 22.53 -5.08
CA THR A 226 14.97 22.13 -5.78
C THR A 226 14.97 22.65 -7.20
N ILE A 227 14.04 22.18 -8.02
CA ILE A 227 13.94 22.56 -9.44
C ILE A 227 12.61 23.26 -9.68
N LYS A 228 12.63 24.45 -10.24
CA LYS A 228 11.42 25.11 -10.77
C LYS A 228 10.99 24.38 -12.03
N PRO A 229 9.75 23.84 -12.09
CA PRO A 229 9.33 22.93 -13.17
C PRO A 229 8.95 23.70 -14.44
N ASN A 230 9.89 24.49 -15.00
CA ASN A 230 9.74 25.13 -16.31
C ASN A 230 11.08 25.12 -17.06
N PRO A 231 11.07 25.16 -18.41
CA PRO A 231 12.28 24.98 -19.21
C PRO A 231 13.36 26.06 -19.05
N LYS A 232 12.99 27.26 -18.58
CA LYS A 232 13.92 28.37 -18.41
C LYS A 232 14.61 28.33 -17.04
N ASP A 233 13.80 28.24 -15.97
CA ASP A 233 14.33 28.34 -14.61
C ASP A 233 14.96 27.04 -14.12
N SER A 234 14.57 25.89 -14.65
CA SER A 234 15.21 24.60 -14.35
C SER A 234 16.71 24.58 -14.67
N LYS A 235 17.17 25.37 -15.64
CA LYS A 235 18.58 25.48 -16.02
C LYS A 235 19.47 25.94 -14.84
N LYS A 236 18.97 26.85 -13.99
CA LYS A 236 19.68 27.33 -12.80
C LYS A 236 20.07 26.21 -11.85
N TYR A 237 19.18 25.20 -11.69
CA TYR A 237 19.50 24.02 -10.89
C TYR A 237 20.65 23.24 -11.53
N PHE A 238 20.54 22.91 -12.83
CA PHE A 238 21.55 22.11 -13.52
C PHE A 238 22.93 22.82 -13.58
N GLU A 239 22.97 24.15 -13.75
CA GLU A 239 24.19 24.95 -13.68
C GLU A 239 24.83 24.91 -12.28
N SER A 240 24.03 24.68 -11.24
CA SER A 240 24.50 24.70 -9.84
C SER A 240 24.97 23.35 -9.31
N VAL A 241 24.73 22.25 -10.05
CA VAL A 241 25.06 20.88 -9.65
C VAL A 241 25.97 20.13 -10.61
N ASN A 242 26.29 20.73 -11.78
CA ASN A 242 27.26 20.30 -12.78
C ASN A 242 28.30 21.39 -12.96
#